data_7fccb47e594ae2aeab20ba44acfac718
#
_entry.id   7fccb47e594ae2aeab20ba44acfac718
#
_cell.length_a   1.000
_cell.length_b   1.000
_cell.length_c   1.000
_cell.angle_alpha   90.00
_cell.angle_beta   90.00
_cell.angle_gamma   90.00
#
_symmetry.space_group_name_H-M   'P 1'
#
loop_
_entity.id
_entity.type
_entity.pdbx_description
1 polymer ?
#
loop_
_entity_poly.entity_id
_entity_poly.type
_entity_poly.pdbx_seq_one_letter_code
_entity_poly.pdbx_strand_id
1 'polypeptide(L)'
;MSLPAERSTPRPLHQTDPQALARVVFVLVGTSHPGNVGAAARAMKTMGLSQLRLVAPRYADVCSQPEAMAFASGATDVLAGAQCFDSLADALADVSFAVAVSAEPREFGPPPAAPEVCAAEALASLAQHPEHRVAFVFGAERTGLSIESVQMCHLLTSIPASPVYSSLNLAQAIQILAYCLRREALGGTSVSAHPQDRSLQLPAATVDESPAPMASGAAIQGFFDHLERALLAIGYLDPLHPKKLMPRMRRLFLRARLSAEEV
;
A
#
# COMPACT_ATOMS: atom_id res chain seq x y z
N MET A 1 -37.41 30.68 -25.53
CA MET A 1 -36.83 30.90 -24.15
C MET A 1 -36.23 29.58 -23.69
N SER A 2 -34.93 29.42 -23.93
CA SER A 2 -34.20 28.21 -23.52
C SER A 2 -33.63 28.43 -22.13
N LEU A 3 -33.91 27.48 -21.22
CA LEU A 3 -33.37 27.49 -19.88
C LEU A 3 -31.84 27.27 -19.94
N PRO A 4 -31.05 27.96 -19.14
CA PRO A 4 -29.61 27.74 -19.09
C PRO A 4 -29.30 26.42 -18.40
N ALA A 5 -28.40 25.65 -19.00
CA ALA A 5 -27.85 24.41 -18.45
C ALA A 5 -27.23 24.70 -17.08
N GLU A 6 -27.67 24.01 -16.06
CA GLU A 6 -27.05 24.00 -14.74
C GLU A 6 -25.60 23.53 -14.87
N ARG A 7 -24.68 24.44 -14.61
CA ARG A 7 -23.25 24.10 -14.46
C ARG A 7 -23.12 23.26 -13.19
N SER A 8 -22.82 22.00 -13.36
CA SER A 8 -22.44 21.14 -12.23
C SER A 8 -21.21 21.74 -11.56
N THR A 9 -21.38 22.22 -10.35
CA THR A 9 -20.28 22.64 -9.48
C THR A 9 -19.33 21.46 -9.28
N PRO A 10 -18.01 21.62 -9.46
CA PRO A 10 -17.06 20.57 -9.18
C PRO A 10 -17.21 20.15 -7.72
N ARG A 11 -17.41 18.83 -7.50
CA ARG A 11 -17.54 18.23 -6.18
C ARG A 11 -16.27 18.57 -5.39
N PRO A 12 -16.34 19.14 -4.18
CA PRO A 12 -15.15 19.38 -3.39
C PRO A 12 -14.42 18.06 -3.13
N LEU A 13 -13.11 18.03 -3.37
CA LEU A 13 -12.20 16.89 -3.25
C LEU A 13 -12.14 16.26 -1.83
N HIS A 14 -12.95 16.70 -0.88
CA HIS A 14 -12.91 16.34 0.54
C HIS A 14 -14.25 15.92 1.15
N GLN A 15 -15.14 15.31 0.37
CA GLN A 15 -16.18 14.49 1.01
C GLN A 15 -15.60 13.11 1.27
N THR A 16 -15.11 12.93 2.50
CA THR A 16 -14.62 11.67 3.04
C THR A 16 -15.70 10.61 2.91
N ASP A 17 -15.45 9.61 2.08
CA ASP A 17 -16.25 8.41 2.04
C ASP A 17 -15.92 7.57 3.29
N PRO A 18 -16.85 7.44 4.26
CA PRO A 18 -16.62 6.59 5.43
C PRO A 18 -16.32 5.13 5.08
N GLN A 19 -16.70 4.70 3.87
CA GLN A 19 -16.44 3.36 3.35
C GLN A 19 -15.04 3.22 2.74
N ALA A 20 -14.33 4.31 2.48
CA ALA A 20 -12.98 4.25 1.92
C ALA A 20 -12.03 3.43 2.80
N LEU A 21 -12.09 3.61 4.13
CA LEU A 21 -11.25 2.87 5.07
C LEU A 21 -11.52 1.36 5.08
N ALA A 22 -12.72 0.91 4.71
CA ALA A 22 -13.05 -0.51 4.57
C ALA A 22 -12.33 -1.19 3.40
N ARG A 23 -11.79 -0.41 2.47
CA ARG A 23 -11.00 -0.88 1.30
C ARG A 23 -9.49 -0.76 1.50
N VAL A 24 -9.06 -0.29 2.67
CA VAL A 24 -7.64 -0.24 3.05
C VAL A 24 -7.27 -1.55 3.74
N VAL A 25 -6.26 -2.23 3.22
CA VAL A 25 -5.77 -3.51 3.69
C VAL A 25 -4.42 -3.32 4.39
N PHE A 26 -4.26 -3.87 5.59
CA PHE A 26 -2.96 -3.95 6.25
C PHE A 26 -2.42 -5.35 6.10
N VAL A 27 -1.20 -5.47 5.53
CA VAL A 27 -0.55 -6.75 5.24
C VAL A 27 0.68 -6.89 6.13
N LEU A 28 0.71 -7.94 6.96
CA LEU A 28 1.83 -8.26 7.84
C LEU A 28 2.58 -9.46 7.29
N VAL A 29 3.85 -9.29 6.94
CA VAL A 29 4.68 -10.32 6.30
C VAL A 29 5.62 -10.94 7.33
N GLY A 30 5.55 -12.25 7.51
CA GLY A 30 6.48 -13.02 8.35
C GLY A 30 6.40 -12.67 9.83
N THR A 31 5.24 -12.25 10.34
CA THR A 31 5.07 -11.90 11.75
C THR A 31 5.39 -13.09 12.66
N SER A 32 6.14 -12.81 13.74
CA SER A 32 6.63 -13.86 14.64
C SER A 32 5.96 -13.84 16.01
N HIS A 33 5.36 -12.72 16.42
CA HIS A 33 4.80 -12.50 17.75
C HIS A 33 3.27 -12.38 17.72
N PRO A 34 2.52 -13.30 18.32
CA PRO A 34 1.05 -13.21 18.38
C PRO A 34 0.54 -11.93 19.03
N GLY A 35 1.21 -11.44 20.08
CA GLY A 35 0.87 -10.19 20.74
C GLY A 35 0.94 -8.98 19.81
N ASN A 36 1.90 -8.95 18.86
CA ASN A 36 1.98 -7.88 17.87
C ASN A 36 0.81 -7.92 16.90
N VAL A 37 0.36 -9.12 16.50
CA VAL A 37 -0.81 -9.28 15.62
C VAL A 37 -2.08 -8.80 16.34
N GLY A 38 -2.27 -9.17 17.61
CA GLY A 38 -3.37 -8.69 18.42
C GLY A 38 -3.36 -7.17 18.62
N ALA A 39 -2.20 -6.60 18.98
CA ALA A 39 -2.04 -5.16 19.14
C ALA A 39 -2.25 -4.40 17.82
N ALA A 40 -1.84 -4.99 16.66
CA ALA A 40 -2.10 -4.46 15.34
C ALA A 40 -3.60 -4.40 15.04
N ALA A 41 -4.33 -5.49 15.29
CA ALA A 41 -5.78 -5.53 15.14
C ALA A 41 -6.48 -4.43 15.97
N ARG A 42 -6.04 -4.23 17.20
CA ARG A 42 -6.53 -3.15 18.07
C ARG A 42 -6.24 -1.76 17.50
N ALA A 43 -5.01 -1.52 17.04
CA ALA A 43 -4.60 -0.27 16.43
C ALA A 43 -5.45 0.04 15.18
N MET A 44 -5.68 -0.95 14.34
CA MET A 44 -6.52 -0.83 13.15
C MET A 44 -7.97 -0.48 13.51
N LYS A 45 -8.58 -1.25 14.40
CA LYS A 45 -9.99 -1.05 14.79
C LYS A 45 -10.25 0.31 15.41
N THR A 46 -9.34 0.82 16.24
CA THR A 46 -9.49 2.16 16.85
C THR A 46 -9.51 3.28 15.82
N MET A 47 -8.94 3.04 14.64
CA MET A 47 -8.91 3.99 13.52
C MET A 47 -9.95 3.68 12.42
N GLY A 48 -10.81 2.68 12.61
CA GLY A 48 -11.88 2.32 11.68
C GLY A 48 -11.43 1.43 10.53
N LEU A 49 -10.30 0.73 10.68
CA LEU A 49 -9.76 -0.23 9.73
C LEU A 49 -10.07 -1.66 10.20
N SER A 50 -10.35 -2.57 9.26
CA SER A 50 -10.71 -3.95 9.58
C SER A 50 -10.06 -5.02 8.69
N GLN A 51 -9.49 -4.64 7.55
CA GLN A 51 -8.94 -5.59 6.59
C GLN A 51 -7.49 -5.94 6.94
N LEU A 52 -7.29 -7.07 7.61
CA LEU A 52 -5.99 -7.61 7.99
C LEU A 52 -5.64 -8.81 7.12
N ARG A 53 -4.45 -8.80 6.54
CA ARG A 53 -3.84 -9.95 5.82
C ARG A 53 -2.53 -10.33 6.46
N LEU A 54 -2.31 -11.63 6.61
CA LEU A 54 -1.09 -12.20 7.14
C LEU A 54 -0.41 -13.04 6.05
N VAL A 55 0.87 -12.77 5.78
CA VAL A 55 1.65 -13.51 4.80
C VAL A 55 2.67 -14.33 5.54
N ALA A 56 2.64 -15.66 5.36
CA ALA A 56 3.55 -16.62 5.97
C ALA A 56 3.83 -16.32 7.46
N PRO A 57 2.80 -16.17 8.31
CA PRO A 57 3.02 -15.95 9.75
C PRO A 57 3.73 -17.15 10.36
N ARG A 58 4.55 -16.93 11.38
CA ARG A 58 5.30 -18.02 12.05
C ARG A 58 4.38 -19.13 12.57
N TYR A 59 3.19 -18.79 13.01
CA TYR A 59 2.19 -19.71 13.53
C TYR A 59 0.94 -19.60 12.67
N ALA A 60 0.48 -20.73 12.12
CA ALA A 60 -0.72 -20.77 11.26
C ALA A 60 -1.99 -20.34 12.03
N ASP A 61 -2.03 -20.57 13.33
CA ASP A 61 -3.12 -20.25 14.25
C ASP A 61 -2.92 -18.93 14.99
N VAL A 62 -2.03 -18.06 14.51
CA VAL A 62 -1.59 -16.83 15.21
C VAL A 62 -2.75 -15.96 15.70
N CYS A 63 -3.85 -15.86 14.94
CA CYS A 63 -5.02 -15.05 15.28
C CYS A 63 -5.84 -15.60 16.44
N SER A 64 -5.78 -16.91 16.71
CA SER A 64 -6.50 -17.57 17.79
C SER A 64 -5.66 -17.81 19.03
N GLN A 65 -4.36 -17.50 18.99
CA GLN A 65 -3.50 -17.67 20.16
C GLN A 65 -3.92 -16.76 21.33
N PRO A 66 -3.84 -17.25 22.57
CA PRO A 66 -4.27 -16.48 23.76
C PRO A 66 -3.63 -15.10 23.86
N GLU A 67 -2.37 -14.97 23.49
CA GLU A 67 -1.65 -13.70 23.49
C GLU A 67 -2.23 -12.72 22.47
N ALA A 68 -2.49 -13.16 21.23
CA ALA A 68 -3.10 -12.32 20.20
C ALA A 68 -4.49 -11.84 20.65
N MET A 69 -5.30 -12.72 21.19
CA MET A 69 -6.64 -12.40 21.70
C MET A 69 -6.57 -11.40 22.87
N ALA A 70 -5.63 -11.57 23.80
CA ALA A 70 -5.46 -10.66 24.94
C ALA A 70 -5.06 -9.25 24.46
N PHE A 71 -4.09 -9.13 23.54
CA PHE A 71 -3.63 -7.84 23.03
C PHE A 71 -4.63 -7.18 22.06
N ALA A 72 -5.45 -7.95 21.37
CA ALA A 72 -6.54 -7.43 20.56
C ALA A 72 -7.64 -6.76 21.38
N SER A 73 -7.83 -7.19 22.65
CA SER A 73 -8.89 -6.66 23.51
C SER A 73 -10.27 -6.69 22.82
N GLY A 74 -10.90 -5.53 22.56
CA GLY A 74 -12.16 -5.42 21.83
C GLY A 74 -12.08 -5.57 20.30
N ALA A 75 -10.91 -5.92 19.72
CA ALA A 75 -10.70 -6.03 18.27
C ALA A 75 -10.59 -7.48 17.78
N THR A 76 -11.21 -8.42 18.49
CA THR A 76 -11.16 -9.85 18.13
C THR A 76 -11.88 -10.17 16.82
N ASP A 77 -12.82 -9.34 16.39
CA ASP A 77 -13.46 -9.41 15.08
C ASP A 77 -12.49 -9.14 13.91
N VAL A 78 -11.52 -8.25 14.09
CA VAL A 78 -10.44 -8.02 13.10
C VAL A 78 -9.55 -9.25 12.98
N LEU A 79 -9.21 -9.91 14.11
CA LEU A 79 -8.48 -11.18 14.09
C LEU A 79 -9.28 -12.30 13.42
N ALA A 80 -10.58 -12.40 13.75
CA ALA A 80 -11.45 -13.41 13.16
C ALA A 80 -11.65 -13.22 11.64
N GLY A 81 -11.62 -11.97 11.16
CA GLY A 81 -11.71 -11.63 9.74
C GLY A 81 -10.36 -11.64 9.01
N ALA A 82 -9.25 -11.90 9.70
CA ALA A 82 -7.93 -11.89 9.08
C ALA A 82 -7.78 -13.04 8.05
N GLN A 83 -7.16 -12.71 6.92
CA GLN A 83 -6.89 -13.68 5.86
C GLN A 83 -5.40 -14.05 5.85
N CYS A 84 -5.10 -15.35 5.72
CA CYS A 84 -3.74 -15.84 5.63
C CYS A 84 -3.38 -16.19 4.19
N PHE A 85 -2.16 -15.88 3.78
CA PHE A 85 -1.61 -16.13 2.46
C PHE A 85 -0.21 -16.73 2.56
N ASP A 86 0.17 -17.53 1.58
CA ASP A 86 1.51 -18.13 1.51
C ASP A 86 2.53 -17.15 0.92
N SER A 87 2.08 -16.25 0.04
CA SER A 87 2.95 -15.25 -0.61
C SER A 87 2.38 -13.83 -0.54
N LEU A 88 3.28 -12.83 -0.65
CA LEU A 88 2.88 -11.43 -0.75
C LEU A 88 2.16 -11.14 -2.08
N ALA A 89 2.53 -11.84 -3.16
CA ALA A 89 1.88 -11.70 -4.45
C ALA A 89 0.39 -12.06 -4.36
N ASP A 90 0.07 -13.18 -3.70
CA ASP A 90 -1.32 -13.59 -3.49
C ASP A 90 -2.07 -12.60 -2.59
N ALA A 91 -1.40 -12.12 -1.54
CA ALA A 91 -1.98 -11.13 -0.63
C ALA A 91 -2.22 -9.77 -1.28
N LEU A 92 -1.58 -9.44 -2.39
CA LEU A 92 -1.74 -8.21 -3.14
C LEU A 92 -2.50 -8.39 -4.46
N ALA A 93 -3.00 -9.57 -4.78
CA ALA A 93 -3.57 -9.89 -6.09
C ALA A 93 -4.74 -8.96 -6.51
N ASP A 94 -5.57 -8.56 -5.57
CA ASP A 94 -6.72 -7.65 -5.74
C ASP A 94 -6.43 -6.19 -5.35
N VAL A 95 -5.16 -5.87 -5.06
CA VAL A 95 -4.71 -4.54 -4.64
C VAL A 95 -4.21 -3.75 -5.84
N SER A 96 -4.71 -2.54 -6.02
CA SER A 96 -4.30 -1.64 -7.11
C SER A 96 -3.15 -0.71 -6.70
N PHE A 97 -3.01 -0.41 -5.40
CA PHE A 97 -1.98 0.48 -4.90
C PHE A 97 -1.41 -0.02 -3.57
N ALA A 98 -0.12 -0.28 -3.52
CA ALA A 98 0.57 -0.81 -2.33
C ALA A 98 1.67 0.13 -1.86
N VAL A 99 1.78 0.31 -0.54
CA VAL A 99 2.80 1.11 0.14
C VAL A 99 3.62 0.20 1.06
N ALA A 100 4.93 0.13 0.85
CA ALA A 100 5.84 -0.54 1.76
C ALA A 100 6.13 0.34 2.97
N VAL A 101 6.05 -0.21 4.18
CA VAL A 101 6.43 0.49 5.42
C VAL A 101 7.77 -0.06 5.90
N SER A 102 8.82 0.75 5.82
CA SER A 102 10.18 0.33 6.18
C SER A 102 10.94 1.50 6.81
N ALA A 103 11.75 1.21 7.82
CA ALA A 103 12.61 2.21 8.46
C ALA A 103 13.74 2.70 7.54
N GLU A 104 14.13 1.88 6.55
CA GLU A 104 15.25 2.17 5.66
C GLU A 104 14.85 2.10 4.19
N PRO A 105 15.35 3.03 3.36
CA PRO A 105 15.21 2.95 1.92
C PRO A 105 15.95 1.71 1.39
N ARG A 106 15.45 1.15 0.29
CA ARG A 106 16.06 -0.02 -0.38
C ARG A 106 16.57 0.36 -1.76
N GLU A 107 17.69 -0.25 -2.15
CA GLU A 107 18.23 -0.09 -3.50
C GLU A 107 17.18 -0.54 -4.54
N PHE A 108 16.92 0.27 -5.54
CA PHE A 108 15.85 0.06 -6.54
C PHE A 108 14.45 -0.08 -5.95
N GLY A 109 14.24 0.36 -4.72
CA GLY A 109 12.91 0.44 -4.12
C GLY A 109 12.04 1.53 -4.78
N PRO A 110 10.74 1.54 -4.48
CA PRO A 110 9.85 2.59 -4.92
C PRO A 110 10.23 3.95 -4.32
N PRO A 111 9.71 5.06 -4.87
CA PRO A 111 9.99 6.39 -4.34
C PRO A 111 9.54 6.51 -2.87
N PRO A 112 10.35 7.12 -2.00
CA PRO A 112 9.98 7.37 -0.63
C PRO A 112 8.97 8.51 -0.54
N ALA A 113 8.01 8.41 0.39
CA ALA A 113 7.07 9.47 0.72
C ALA A 113 6.77 9.47 2.23
N ALA A 114 6.37 10.62 2.77
CA ALA A 114 5.97 10.73 4.16
C ALA A 114 4.67 9.93 4.42
N PRO A 115 4.44 9.44 5.67
CA PRO A 115 3.22 8.69 6.01
C PRO A 115 1.92 9.40 5.62
N GLU A 116 1.86 10.72 5.81
CA GLU A 116 0.71 11.56 5.48
C GLU A 116 0.47 11.63 3.97
N VAL A 117 1.55 11.73 3.18
CA VAL A 117 1.47 11.74 1.71
C VAL A 117 0.98 10.39 1.21
N CYS A 118 1.50 9.29 1.77
CA CYS A 118 1.04 7.94 1.42
C CYS A 118 -0.45 7.73 1.77
N ALA A 119 -0.91 8.27 2.92
CA ALA A 119 -2.32 8.22 3.30
C ALA A 119 -3.21 9.00 2.34
N ALA A 120 -2.79 10.21 1.95
CA ALA A 120 -3.53 11.06 1.00
C ALA A 120 -3.63 10.39 -0.38
N GLU A 121 -2.52 9.86 -0.91
CA GLU A 121 -2.52 9.19 -2.20
C GLU A 121 -3.35 7.90 -2.21
N ALA A 122 -3.29 7.12 -1.12
CA ALA A 122 -4.11 5.93 -0.95
C ALA A 122 -5.61 6.26 -0.98
N LEU A 123 -6.04 7.26 -0.23
CA LEU A 123 -7.46 7.66 -0.21
C LEU A 123 -7.90 8.34 -1.50
N ALA A 124 -7.04 9.10 -2.17
CA ALA A 124 -7.32 9.66 -3.48
C ALA A 124 -7.55 8.57 -4.54
N SER A 125 -6.73 7.51 -4.53
CA SER A 125 -6.92 6.34 -5.41
C SER A 125 -8.27 5.66 -5.16
N LEU A 126 -8.66 5.49 -3.89
CA LEU A 126 -9.95 4.88 -3.53
C LEU A 126 -11.15 5.76 -3.91
N ALA A 127 -10.99 7.09 -3.89
CA ALA A 127 -12.04 8.03 -4.26
C ALA A 127 -12.31 8.05 -5.77
N GLN A 128 -11.26 7.87 -6.58
CA GLN A 128 -11.36 7.85 -8.04
C GLN A 128 -11.97 6.54 -8.55
N HIS A 129 -11.69 5.42 -7.88
CA HIS A 129 -12.07 4.08 -8.33
C HIS A 129 -12.69 3.27 -7.17
N PRO A 130 -14.01 3.13 -7.14
CA PRO A 130 -14.73 2.42 -6.07
C PRO A 130 -14.33 0.94 -5.92
N GLU A 131 -13.86 0.30 -6.99
CA GLU A 131 -13.41 -1.10 -7.01
C GLU A 131 -11.98 -1.28 -6.49
N HIS A 132 -11.18 -0.21 -6.36
CA HIS A 132 -9.81 -0.29 -5.90
C HIS A 132 -9.71 -0.70 -4.43
N ARG A 133 -8.63 -1.44 -4.13
CA ARG A 133 -8.10 -1.67 -2.79
C ARG A 133 -6.70 -1.12 -2.70
N VAL A 134 -6.35 -0.60 -1.55
CA VAL A 134 -4.99 -0.15 -1.26
C VAL A 134 -4.42 -0.93 -0.10
N ALA A 135 -3.11 -1.22 -0.13
CA ALA A 135 -2.45 -1.96 0.93
C ALA A 135 -1.29 -1.18 1.54
N PHE A 136 -1.14 -1.34 2.86
CA PHE A 136 0.07 -0.97 3.60
C PHE A 136 0.75 -2.24 4.07
N VAL A 137 1.98 -2.45 3.62
CA VAL A 137 2.73 -3.70 3.81
C VAL A 137 3.81 -3.50 4.86
N PHE A 138 3.76 -4.30 5.92
CA PHE A 138 4.67 -4.28 7.05
C PHE A 138 5.47 -5.58 7.11
N GLY A 139 6.76 -5.49 7.42
CA GLY A 139 7.63 -6.66 7.54
C GLY A 139 7.67 -7.26 8.94
N ALA A 140 8.41 -8.36 9.05
CA ALA A 140 8.66 -9.02 10.31
C ALA A 140 9.42 -8.10 11.29
N GLU A 141 9.18 -8.29 12.58
CA GLU A 141 9.69 -7.43 13.66
C GLU A 141 11.21 -7.31 13.68
N ARG A 142 11.92 -8.36 13.32
CA ARG A 142 13.40 -8.40 13.40
C ARG A 142 14.10 -8.02 12.10
N THR A 143 13.50 -8.36 10.96
CA THR A 143 14.16 -8.27 9.64
C THR A 143 13.52 -7.22 8.73
N GLY A 144 12.34 -6.71 9.09
CA GLY A 144 11.57 -5.82 8.23
C GLY A 144 11.09 -6.52 6.94
N LEU A 145 10.87 -5.74 5.91
CA LEU A 145 10.52 -6.24 4.58
C LEU A 145 11.78 -6.67 3.80
N SER A 146 11.67 -7.76 3.04
CA SER A 146 12.68 -8.14 2.06
C SER A 146 12.74 -7.13 0.90
N ILE A 147 13.84 -7.12 0.15
CA ILE A 147 13.99 -6.27 -1.03
C ILE A 147 12.89 -6.58 -2.05
N GLU A 148 12.61 -7.86 -2.28
CA GLU A 148 11.59 -8.33 -3.19
C GLU A 148 10.19 -7.83 -2.77
N SER A 149 9.86 -7.91 -1.47
CA SER A 149 8.59 -7.39 -0.94
C SER A 149 8.44 -5.89 -1.15
N VAL A 150 9.50 -5.12 -0.93
CA VAL A 150 9.50 -3.67 -1.16
C VAL A 150 9.33 -3.35 -2.64
N GLN A 151 9.95 -4.12 -3.53
CA GLN A 151 9.86 -3.93 -4.98
C GLN A 151 8.50 -4.29 -5.59
N MET A 152 7.61 -4.91 -4.83
CA MET A 152 6.21 -5.14 -5.23
C MET A 152 5.30 -3.95 -4.92
N CYS A 153 5.78 -2.94 -4.20
CA CYS A 153 5.01 -1.78 -3.80
C CYS A 153 5.24 -0.56 -4.70
N HIS A 154 4.26 0.34 -4.75
CA HIS A 154 4.30 1.57 -5.57
C HIS A 154 5.02 2.72 -4.87
N LEU A 155 4.88 2.81 -3.54
CA LEU A 155 5.56 3.76 -2.69
C LEU A 155 6.25 3.06 -1.51
N LEU A 156 7.23 3.75 -0.94
CA LEU A 156 7.85 3.38 0.32
C LEU A 156 7.61 4.51 1.32
N THR A 157 7.16 4.18 2.50
CA THR A 157 7.08 5.15 3.60
C THR A 157 7.99 4.75 4.75
N SER A 158 8.64 5.74 5.33
CA SER A 158 9.40 5.62 6.57
C SER A 158 8.81 6.59 7.59
N ILE A 159 8.52 6.09 8.78
CA ILE A 159 8.05 6.92 9.89
C ILE A 159 9.25 7.68 10.44
N PRO A 160 9.24 9.02 10.47
CA PRO A 160 10.32 9.80 11.07
C PRO A 160 10.48 9.46 12.55
N ALA A 161 11.55 8.76 12.87
CA ALA A 161 11.89 8.36 14.25
C ALA A 161 13.27 8.92 14.62
N SER A 162 13.67 8.72 15.88
CA SER A 162 14.99 9.16 16.35
C SER A 162 16.10 8.49 15.52
N PRO A 163 17.10 9.25 15.04
CA PRO A 163 18.22 8.64 14.31
C PRO A 163 19.08 7.70 15.21
N VAL A 164 18.98 7.84 16.51
CA VAL A 164 19.67 6.98 17.48
C VAL A 164 18.94 5.66 17.69
N TYR A 165 17.59 5.68 17.58
CA TYR A 165 16.74 4.50 17.75
C TYR A 165 15.50 4.63 16.85
N SER A 166 15.61 4.15 15.63
CA SER A 166 14.58 4.32 14.59
C SER A 166 13.60 3.15 14.48
N SER A 167 13.90 2.02 15.14
CA SER A 167 13.06 0.82 15.04
C SER A 167 11.84 0.94 15.93
N LEU A 168 10.67 1.10 15.31
CA LEU A 168 9.38 1.06 16.01
C LEU A 168 8.90 -0.38 16.15
N ASN A 169 8.19 -0.67 17.24
CA ASN A 169 7.42 -1.90 17.35
C ASN A 169 6.37 -1.94 16.21
N LEU A 170 6.08 -3.14 15.70
CA LEU A 170 5.16 -3.34 14.57
C LEU A 170 3.79 -2.68 14.81
N ALA A 171 3.18 -2.91 15.96
CA ALA A 171 1.86 -2.35 16.27
C ALA A 171 1.90 -0.82 16.43
N GLN A 172 3.02 -0.25 16.90
CA GLN A 172 3.21 1.21 16.96
C GLN A 172 3.29 1.82 15.55
N ALA A 173 4.05 1.19 14.64
CA ALA A 173 4.11 1.63 13.26
C ALA A 173 2.72 1.57 12.60
N ILE A 174 1.98 0.48 12.82
CA ILE A 174 0.60 0.31 12.35
C ILE A 174 -0.32 1.41 12.90
N GLN A 175 -0.20 1.75 14.19
CA GLN A 175 -1.01 2.80 14.80
C GLN A 175 -0.77 4.16 14.14
N ILE A 176 0.48 4.49 13.80
CA ILE A 176 0.82 5.77 13.16
C ILE A 176 0.21 5.84 11.75
N LEU A 177 0.40 4.81 10.93
CA LEU A 177 -0.16 4.79 9.57
C LEU A 177 -1.71 4.77 9.60
N ALA A 178 -2.31 4.00 10.50
CA ALA A 178 -3.75 3.98 10.71
C ALA A 178 -4.29 5.36 11.13
N TYR A 179 -3.56 6.08 11.99
CA TYR A 179 -3.89 7.46 12.39
C TYR A 179 -3.81 8.42 11.19
N CYS A 180 -2.75 8.36 10.37
CA CYS A 180 -2.61 9.20 9.19
C CYS A 180 -3.79 8.98 8.23
N LEU A 181 -4.17 7.73 7.98
CA LEU A 181 -5.33 7.37 7.16
C LEU A 181 -6.64 7.89 7.75
N ARG A 182 -6.86 7.71 9.05
CA ARG A 182 -8.05 8.20 9.73
C ARG A 182 -8.15 9.71 9.69
N ARG A 183 -7.05 10.42 9.95
CA ARG A 183 -6.97 11.88 9.90
C ARG A 183 -7.30 12.39 8.49
N GLU A 184 -6.72 11.78 7.48
CA GLU A 184 -6.97 12.14 6.07
C GLU A 184 -8.43 11.87 5.70
N ALA A 185 -8.98 10.71 6.09
CA ALA A 185 -10.39 10.36 5.89
C ALA A 185 -11.37 11.32 6.58
N LEU A 186 -10.96 12.04 7.61
CA LEU A 186 -11.78 13.07 8.29
C LEU A 186 -11.58 14.48 7.70
N GLY A 187 -10.93 14.62 6.55
CA GLY A 187 -10.66 15.92 5.93
C GLY A 187 -9.50 16.66 6.61
N GLY A 188 -8.52 15.93 7.11
CA GLY A 188 -7.28 16.51 7.65
C GLY A 188 -6.68 17.50 6.65
N THR A 189 -6.18 18.64 7.14
CA THR A 189 -5.48 19.60 6.30
C THR A 189 -4.33 18.87 5.60
N SER A 190 -4.42 18.78 4.29
CA SER A 190 -3.33 18.25 3.46
C SER A 190 -2.06 19.01 3.85
N VAL A 191 -1.07 18.27 4.34
CA VAL A 191 0.29 18.79 4.39
C VAL A 191 0.65 19.01 2.93
N SER A 192 0.61 20.25 2.50
CA SER A 192 0.99 20.64 1.15
C SER A 192 2.34 20.01 0.89
N ALA A 193 2.44 19.17 -0.14
CA ALA A 193 3.72 18.70 -0.63
C ALA A 193 4.63 19.93 -0.75
N HIS A 194 5.83 19.85 -0.20
CA HIS A 194 6.81 20.94 -0.23
C HIS A 194 6.90 21.45 -1.67
N PRO A 195 6.91 22.78 -1.92
CA PRO A 195 6.91 23.36 -3.27
C PRO A 195 8.04 22.83 -4.18
N GLN A 196 9.04 22.17 -3.61
CA GLN A 196 10.17 21.58 -4.34
C GLN A 196 9.90 20.20 -4.94
N ASP A 197 8.85 19.46 -4.52
CA ASP A 197 8.48 18.17 -5.10
C ASP A 197 7.53 18.27 -6.32
N ARG A 198 7.25 19.48 -6.79
CA ARG A 198 6.44 19.72 -7.99
C ARG A 198 7.11 19.33 -9.32
N SER A 199 8.31 18.80 -9.32
CA SER A 199 9.05 18.49 -10.55
C SER A 199 8.57 17.24 -11.31
N LEU A 200 7.52 16.57 -10.84
CA LEU A 200 6.89 15.42 -11.54
C LEU A 200 5.38 15.61 -11.76
N GLN A 201 4.90 16.83 -11.83
CA GLN A 201 3.62 17.06 -12.48
C GLN A 201 3.84 16.85 -13.98
N LEU A 202 3.53 15.66 -14.46
CA LEU A 202 3.21 15.47 -15.87
C LEU A 202 2.17 16.53 -16.24
N PRO A 203 2.31 17.22 -17.41
CA PRO A 203 1.32 18.15 -17.86
C PRO A 203 -0.05 17.46 -17.78
N ALA A 204 -1.02 18.11 -17.13
CA ALA A 204 -2.38 17.63 -17.12
C ALA A 204 -2.79 17.46 -18.58
N ALA A 205 -2.94 16.22 -19.01
CA ALA A 205 -3.54 15.92 -20.28
C ALA A 205 -4.95 16.49 -20.22
N THR A 206 -5.22 17.48 -21.07
CA THR A 206 -6.55 18.02 -21.30
C THR A 206 -7.33 17.01 -22.14
N VAL A 207 -7.63 15.87 -21.55
CA VAL A 207 -8.57 14.90 -22.10
C VAL A 207 -9.63 14.69 -21.03
N ASP A 208 -10.85 14.91 -21.43
CA ASP A 208 -12.08 14.78 -20.63
C ASP A 208 -12.43 13.28 -20.42
N GLU A 209 -11.42 12.49 -20.04
CA GLU A 209 -11.55 11.07 -19.73
C GLU A 209 -11.22 10.86 -18.26
N SER A 210 -12.16 10.27 -17.55
CA SER A 210 -11.92 9.73 -16.21
C SER A 210 -10.67 8.85 -16.29
N PRO A 211 -9.65 9.03 -15.43
CA PRO A 211 -8.42 8.25 -15.52
C PRO A 211 -8.76 6.76 -15.46
N ALA A 212 -8.18 5.98 -16.37
CA ALA A 212 -8.40 4.53 -16.42
C ALA A 212 -8.00 3.89 -15.07
N PRO A 213 -8.72 2.84 -14.61
CA PRO A 213 -8.43 2.18 -13.35
C PRO A 213 -7.02 1.58 -13.36
N MET A 214 -6.32 1.69 -12.24
CA MET A 214 -5.00 1.09 -12.10
C MET A 214 -5.08 -0.44 -12.18
N ALA A 215 -4.05 -1.05 -12.78
CA ALA A 215 -3.94 -2.50 -12.84
C ALA A 215 -3.87 -3.13 -11.44
N SER A 216 -4.51 -4.29 -11.29
CA SER A 216 -4.41 -5.07 -10.04
C SER A 216 -3.01 -5.65 -9.86
N GLY A 217 -2.65 -6.01 -8.63
CA GLY A 217 -1.37 -6.66 -8.34
C GLY A 217 -1.16 -7.94 -9.16
N ALA A 218 -2.22 -8.72 -9.38
CA ALA A 218 -2.18 -9.92 -10.22
C ALA A 218 -1.85 -9.59 -11.69
N ALA A 219 -2.47 -8.55 -12.26
CA ALA A 219 -2.18 -8.10 -13.63
C ALA A 219 -0.74 -7.60 -13.76
N ILE A 220 -0.29 -6.79 -12.83
CA ILE A 220 1.10 -6.29 -12.75
C ILE A 220 2.10 -7.45 -12.64
N GLN A 221 1.81 -8.46 -11.80
CA GLN A 221 2.70 -9.64 -11.70
C GLN A 221 2.74 -10.40 -13.04
N GLY A 222 1.59 -10.64 -13.68
CA GLY A 222 1.51 -11.26 -15.00
C GLY A 222 2.30 -10.52 -16.07
N PHE A 223 2.25 -9.19 -16.07
CA PHE A 223 3.05 -8.33 -16.94
C PHE A 223 4.56 -8.57 -16.74
N PHE A 224 5.05 -8.58 -15.50
CA PHE A 224 6.47 -8.79 -15.24
C PHE A 224 6.93 -10.21 -15.57
N ASP A 225 6.10 -11.21 -15.33
CA ASP A 225 6.40 -12.60 -15.71
C ASP A 225 6.50 -12.76 -17.23
N HIS A 226 5.63 -12.05 -17.97
CA HIS A 226 5.68 -12.02 -19.43
C HIS A 226 6.92 -11.27 -19.94
N LEU A 227 7.20 -10.10 -19.38
CA LEU A 227 8.37 -9.28 -19.73
C LEU A 227 9.67 -10.05 -19.52
N GLU A 228 9.83 -10.72 -18.39
CA GLU A 228 11.02 -11.52 -18.08
C GLU A 228 11.21 -12.66 -19.10
N ARG A 229 10.15 -13.43 -19.38
CA ARG A 229 10.19 -14.47 -20.41
C ARG A 229 10.56 -13.94 -21.80
N ALA A 230 10.00 -12.80 -22.18
CA ALA A 230 10.32 -12.17 -23.46
C ALA A 230 11.79 -11.74 -23.54
N LEU A 231 12.29 -11.10 -22.47
CA LEU A 231 13.69 -10.66 -22.41
C LEU A 231 14.70 -11.83 -22.43
N LEU A 232 14.36 -12.95 -21.81
CA LEU A 232 15.13 -14.20 -21.89
C LEU A 232 15.10 -14.77 -23.31
N ALA A 233 13.93 -14.83 -23.94
CA ALA A 233 13.74 -15.42 -25.27
C ALA A 233 14.52 -14.66 -26.36
N ILE A 234 14.62 -13.32 -26.27
CA ILE A 234 15.40 -12.50 -27.22
C ILE A 234 16.87 -12.38 -26.84
N GLY A 235 17.31 -13.03 -25.74
CA GLY A 235 18.71 -13.00 -25.28
C GLY A 235 19.17 -11.66 -24.68
N TYR A 236 18.24 -10.77 -24.36
CA TYR A 236 18.58 -9.48 -23.72
C TYR A 236 18.84 -9.64 -22.22
N LEU A 237 18.09 -10.51 -21.55
CA LEU A 237 18.31 -10.90 -20.16
C LEU A 237 19.15 -12.19 -20.13
N ASP A 238 20.39 -12.09 -19.63
CA ASP A 238 21.23 -13.25 -19.39
C ASP A 238 20.92 -13.80 -17.98
N PRO A 239 20.41 -15.04 -17.86
CA PRO A 239 20.09 -15.63 -16.56
C PRO A 239 21.32 -15.87 -15.67
N LEU A 240 22.52 -15.97 -16.26
CA LEU A 240 23.77 -16.12 -15.53
C LEU A 240 24.30 -14.75 -15.01
N HIS A 241 23.96 -13.66 -15.70
CA HIS A 241 24.39 -12.32 -15.37
C HIS A 241 23.24 -11.31 -15.47
N PRO A 242 22.19 -11.38 -14.62
CA PRO A 242 20.95 -10.60 -14.78
C PRO A 242 21.09 -9.09 -14.50
N LYS A 243 22.23 -8.64 -13.95
CA LYS A 243 22.63 -7.21 -13.76
C LYS A 243 21.54 -6.30 -13.19
N LYS A 244 20.67 -6.82 -12.31
CA LYS A 244 19.56 -6.07 -11.69
C LYS A 244 18.58 -5.47 -12.71
N LEU A 245 18.42 -6.07 -13.90
CA LEU A 245 17.54 -5.56 -14.95
C LEU A 245 16.06 -5.57 -14.47
N MET A 246 15.57 -6.72 -14.02
CA MET A 246 14.17 -6.84 -13.58
C MET A 246 13.81 -5.92 -12.40
N PRO A 247 14.64 -5.77 -11.35
CA PRO A 247 14.41 -4.76 -10.32
C PRO A 247 14.30 -3.32 -10.85
N ARG A 248 15.09 -2.95 -11.85
CA ARG A 248 15.01 -1.61 -12.49
C ARG A 248 13.74 -1.45 -13.30
N MET A 249 13.31 -2.47 -14.04
CA MET A 249 12.05 -2.48 -14.78
C MET A 249 10.85 -2.38 -13.82
N ARG A 250 10.82 -3.16 -12.75
CA ARG A 250 9.78 -3.06 -11.73
C ARG A 250 9.67 -1.63 -11.18
N ARG A 251 10.79 -1.03 -10.76
CA ARG A 251 10.81 0.35 -10.28
C ARG A 251 10.26 1.35 -11.30
N LEU A 252 10.60 1.19 -12.59
CA LEU A 252 10.15 2.06 -13.67
C LEU A 252 8.64 1.98 -13.85
N PHE A 253 8.12 0.78 -14.06
CA PHE A 253 6.71 0.56 -14.39
C PHE A 253 5.77 0.79 -13.19
N LEU A 254 6.15 0.39 -11.98
CA LEU A 254 5.36 0.67 -10.78
C LEU A 254 5.26 2.18 -10.48
N ARG A 255 6.34 2.93 -10.77
CA ARG A 255 6.30 4.40 -10.68
C ARG A 255 5.37 5.03 -11.70
N ALA A 256 5.23 4.43 -12.89
CA ALA A 256 4.32 4.89 -13.92
C ALA A 256 2.84 4.65 -13.57
N ARG A 257 2.55 3.75 -12.60
CA ARG A 257 1.17 3.42 -12.16
C ARG A 257 0.30 2.97 -13.33
N LEU A 258 0.70 1.87 -13.96
CA LEU A 258 0.02 1.33 -15.15
C LEU A 258 -1.47 1.11 -14.90
N SER A 259 -2.28 1.53 -15.86
CA SER A 259 -3.70 1.22 -15.91
C SER A 259 -3.95 -0.24 -16.31
N ALA A 260 -5.18 -0.72 -16.11
CA ALA A 260 -5.58 -2.06 -16.51
C ALA A 260 -5.49 -2.26 -18.05
N GLU A 261 -5.56 -1.19 -18.84
CA GLU A 261 -5.47 -1.23 -20.31
C GLU A 261 -4.02 -1.25 -20.80
N GLU A 262 -3.06 -0.81 -19.98
CA GLU A 262 -1.63 -0.74 -20.32
C GLU A 262 -0.87 -2.02 -20.00
N VAL A 263 -1.47 -2.95 -19.25
CA VAL A 263 -0.90 -4.23 -18.82
C VAL A 263 -1.39 -5.37 -19.69
#